data_778d57b94b8121ba56709fe901cd1d43
#
_entry.id   778d57b94b8121ba56709fe901cd1d43
#
_cell.length_a   1.000
_cell.length_b   1.000
_cell.length_c   1.000
_cell.angle_alpha   90.00
_cell.angle_beta   90.00
_cell.angle_gamma   90.00
#
_symmetry.space_group_name_H-M   'P 1'
#
loop_
_entity.id
_entity.type
_entity.pdbx_description
1 polymer ?
#
loop_
_entity_poly.entity_id
_entity_poly.type
_entity_poly.pdbx_seq_one_letter_code
_entity_poly.pdbx_strand_id
1 'polypeptide(L)'
;MLIPIGKFAAGAATRQLSRWEFQLLEPLMFNDPQLGQQVVPAGFTSDLASVRILREVCRWAGLTALFAGIALTFWSWLAPLLWLISVGALALYGLVVGYGMRAAILHDWLYSQGQLPRRQCDALFYRALTRGDGTADWRAVIFWLGVRLGGAPHYGAV
;
A
#
# COMPACT_ATOMS: atom_id res chain seq x y z
N MET A 1 -10.07 -26.83 3.50
CA MET A 1 -10.33 -25.93 4.64
C MET A 1 -11.04 -24.69 4.11
N LEU A 2 -12.23 -24.35 4.65
CA LEU A 2 -12.96 -23.15 4.20
C LEU A 2 -12.31 -21.90 4.76
N ILE A 3 -12.01 -20.94 3.88
CA ILE A 3 -11.46 -19.64 4.29
C ILE A 3 -12.61 -18.78 4.84
N PRO A 4 -12.51 -18.24 6.07
CA PRO A 4 -13.54 -17.36 6.60
C PRO A 4 -13.73 -16.11 5.72
N ILE A 5 -14.97 -15.62 5.65
CA ILE A 5 -15.31 -14.41 4.87
C ILE A 5 -14.52 -13.20 5.38
N GLY A 6 -13.93 -12.44 4.47
CA GLY A 6 -13.11 -11.28 4.76
C GLY A 6 -11.69 -11.62 5.24
N LYS A 7 -11.21 -12.85 5.11
CA LYS A 7 -9.89 -13.27 5.59
C LYS A 7 -9.01 -13.81 4.46
N PHE A 8 -7.69 -13.66 4.64
CA PHE A 8 -6.70 -14.42 3.90
C PHE A 8 -6.59 -15.82 4.45
N ALA A 9 -6.33 -16.81 3.58
CA ALA A 9 -6.14 -18.20 3.97
C ALA A 9 -4.88 -18.39 4.83
N ALA A 10 -3.81 -17.65 4.49
CA ALA A 10 -2.51 -17.72 5.15
C ALA A 10 -1.74 -16.40 5.02
N GLY A 11 -0.54 -16.34 5.58
CA GLY A 11 0.44 -15.29 5.29
C GLY A 11 0.89 -15.33 3.83
N ALA A 12 1.43 -14.24 3.31
CA ALA A 12 2.07 -14.23 2.01
C ALA A 12 3.49 -14.83 2.14
N ALA A 13 3.69 -16.03 1.59
CA ALA A 13 5.02 -16.58 1.41
C ALA A 13 5.66 -15.90 0.20
N THR A 14 6.68 -15.06 0.42
CA THR A 14 7.30 -14.27 -0.63
C THR A 14 8.81 -14.40 -0.64
N ARG A 15 9.41 -14.29 -1.83
CA ARG A 15 10.84 -14.07 -2.03
C ARG A 15 11.05 -12.64 -2.51
N GLN A 16 11.88 -11.90 -1.81
CA GLN A 16 12.28 -10.56 -2.25
C GLN A 16 13.27 -10.67 -3.41
N LEU A 17 12.95 -10.07 -4.54
CA LEU A 17 13.80 -10.04 -5.74
C LEU A 17 14.63 -8.76 -5.80
N SER A 18 14.03 -7.63 -5.39
CA SER A 18 14.70 -6.34 -5.28
C SER A 18 14.15 -5.60 -4.06
N ARG A 19 14.57 -4.33 -3.86
CA ARG A 19 14.09 -3.52 -2.74
C ARG A 19 12.55 -3.46 -2.62
N TRP A 20 11.86 -3.50 -3.76
CA TRP A 20 10.41 -3.30 -3.83
C TRP A 20 9.67 -4.41 -4.60
N GLU A 21 10.37 -5.40 -5.13
CA GLU A 21 9.77 -6.49 -5.87
C GLU A 21 9.73 -7.76 -5.03
N PHE A 22 8.55 -8.31 -4.89
CA PHE A 22 8.26 -9.51 -4.11
C PHE A 22 7.53 -10.52 -4.97
N GLN A 23 8.10 -11.69 -5.11
CA GLN A 23 7.50 -12.82 -5.81
C GLN A 23 6.79 -13.74 -4.82
N LEU A 24 5.52 -14.07 -5.11
CA LEU A 24 4.79 -15.09 -4.34
C LEU A 24 5.39 -16.48 -4.59
N LEU A 25 5.67 -17.19 -3.53
CA LEU A 25 6.11 -18.60 -3.56
C LEU A 25 4.93 -19.56 -3.56
N GLU A 26 3.82 -19.18 -2.95
CA GLU A 26 2.58 -19.94 -2.82
C GLU A 26 1.39 -19.08 -3.22
N PRO A 27 0.24 -19.67 -3.66
CA PRO A 27 -0.94 -18.89 -3.98
C PRO A 27 -1.46 -18.11 -2.78
N LEU A 28 -1.74 -16.80 -2.97
CA LEU A 28 -2.36 -15.96 -1.96
C LEU A 28 -3.89 -15.95 -2.18
N MET A 29 -4.65 -16.42 -1.20
CA MET A 29 -6.11 -16.54 -1.29
C MET A 29 -6.78 -15.59 -0.30
N PHE A 30 -7.77 -14.82 -0.78
CA PHE A 30 -8.62 -13.95 0.02
C PHE A 30 -10.09 -14.24 -0.28
N ASN A 31 -10.91 -14.44 0.76
CA ASN A 31 -12.36 -14.67 0.60
C ASN A 31 -13.12 -13.36 0.79
N ASP A 32 -13.35 -12.63 -0.32
CA ASP A 32 -14.08 -11.35 -0.27
C ASP A 32 -15.58 -11.55 -0.05
N PRO A 33 -16.23 -10.76 0.85
CA PRO A 33 -17.66 -10.90 1.13
C PRO A 33 -18.57 -10.57 -0.05
N GLN A 34 -18.10 -9.84 -1.05
CA GLN A 34 -18.90 -9.40 -2.20
C GLN A 34 -18.52 -10.10 -3.50
N LEU A 35 -17.23 -10.39 -3.70
CA LEU A 35 -16.70 -10.94 -4.95
C LEU A 35 -16.26 -12.41 -4.82
N GLY A 36 -16.45 -13.00 -3.64
CA GLY A 36 -16.07 -14.38 -3.38
C GLY A 36 -14.55 -14.58 -3.29
N GLN A 37 -14.12 -15.81 -3.51
CA GLN A 37 -12.72 -16.16 -3.37
C GLN A 37 -11.88 -15.59 -4.51
N GLN A 38 -10.86 -14.81 -4.14
CA GLN A 38 -9.84 -14.26 -5.03
C GLN A 38 -8.54 -15.02 -4.81
N VAL A 39 -7.87 -15.40 -5.90
CA VAL A 39 -6.63 -16.19 -5.85
C VAL A 39 -5.56 -15.50 -6.69
N VAL A 40 -4.49 -15.09 -6.03
CA VAL A 40 -3.27 -14.64 -6.72
C VAL A 40 -2.37 -15.86 -6.91
N PRO A 41 -1.96 -16.22 -8.13
CA PRO A 41 -1.17 -17.42 -8.37
C PRO A 41 0.24 -17.30 -7.78
N ALA A 42 0.83 -18.44 -7.45
CA ALA A 42 2.27 -18.52 -7.16
C ALA A 42 3.07 -18.02 -8.37
N GLY A 43 4.23 -17.43 -8.13
CA GLY A 43 5.06 -16.83 -9.16
C GLY A 43 4.71 -15.37 -9.51
N PHE A 44 3.53 -14.86 -9.13
CA PHE A 44 3.20 -13.46 -9.34
C PHE A 44 4.18 -12.54 -8.63
N THR A 45 4.66 -11.51 -9.34
CA THR A 45 5.57 -10.49 -8.80
C THR A 45 4.81 -9.18 -8.61
N SER A 46 4.86 -8.64 -7.40
CA SER A 46 4.28 -7.34 -7.04
C SER A 46 5.39 -6.39 -6.61
N ASP A 47 5.29 -5.13 -7.04
CA ASP A 47 6.15 -4.04 -6.57
C ASP A 47 5.54 -3.26 -5.40
N LEU A 48 4.41 -3.73 -4.89
CA LEU A 48 3.63 -3.11 -3.82
C LEU A 48 3.25 -1.65 -4.10
N ALA A 49 3.03 -1.29 -5.39
CA ALA A 49 2.75 0.08 -5.82
C ALA A 49 1.63 0.72 -5.00
N SER A 50 0.60 -0.05 -4.67
CA SER A 50 -0.58 0.37 -3.90
C SER A 50 -0.26 0.96 -2.52
N VAL A 51 0.87 0.60 -1.91
CA VAL A 51 1.29 1.10 -0.59
C VAL A 51 2.65 1.79 -0.63
N ARG A 52 3.48 1.48 -1.63
CA ARG A 52 4.84 2.00 -1.80
C ARG A 52 4.87 3.50 -2.04
N ILE A 53 4.04 4.00 -2.96
CA ILE A 53 4.04 5.41 -3.39
C ILE A 53 3.85 6.33 -2.18
N LEU A 54 2.84 6.06 -1.35
CA LEU A 54 2.59 6.85 -0.15
C LEU A 54 3.79 6.84 0.80
N ARG A 55 4.38 5.68 1.03
CA ARG A 55 5.56 5.52 1.91
C ARG A 55 6.76 6.32 1.39
N GLU A 56 7.06 6.22 0.09
CA GLU A 56 8.18 6.95 -0.51
C GLU A 56 7.96 8.46 -0.51
N VAL A 57 6.74 8.93 -0.80
CA VAL A 57 6.39 10.36 -0.74
C VAL A 57 6.57 10.89 0.68
N CYS A 58 6.02 10.21 1.69
CA CYS A 58 6.18 10.64 3.10
C CYS A 58 7.65 10.65 3.52
N ARG A 59 8.41 9.62 3.16
CA ARG A 59 9.84 9.52 3.50
C ARG A 59 10.64 10.67 2.89
N TRP A 60 10.52 10.87 1.58
CA TRP A 60 11.30 11.89 0.90
C TRP A 60 10.86 13.31 1.25
N ALA A 61 9.55 13.57 1.38
CA ALA A 61 9.07 14.86 1.86
C ALA A 61 9.60 15.17 3.27
N GLY A 62 9.55 14.19 4.18
CA GLY A 62 10.06 14.34 5.53
C GLY A 62 11.57 14.59 5.58
N LEU A 63 12.37 13.81 4.84
CA LEU A 63 13.82 13.98 4.80
C LEU A 63 14.23 15.30 4.13
N THR A 64 13.61 15.65 3.01
CA THR A 64 13.89 16.92 2.32
C THR A 64 13.57 18.11 3.22
N ALA A 65 12.40 18.10 3.87
CA ALA A 65 12.01 19.16 4.81
C ALA A 65 12.94 19.21 6.04
N LEU A 66 13.43 18.06 6.52
CA LEU A 66 14.40 17.97 7.61
C LEU A 66 15.70 18.68 7.25
N PHE A 67 16.32 18.29 6.13
CA PHE A 67 17.60 18.88 5.72
C PHE A 67 17.47 20.37 5.36
N ALA A 68 16.38 20.75 4.69
CA ALA A 68 16.09 22.16 4.42
C ALA A 68 15.85 22.96 5.72
N GLY A 69 15.12 22.39 6.67
CA GLY A 69 14.89 22.99 7.99
C GLY A 69 16.19 23.23 8.76
N ILE A 70 17.10 22.22 8.75
CA ILE A 70 18.43 22.35 9.36
C ILE A 70 19.21 23.49 8.69
N ALA A 71 19.29 23.50 7.36
CA ALA A 71 20.04 24.50 6.61
C ALA A 71 19.53 25.94 6.82
N LEU A 72 18.22 26.11 7.03
CA LEU A 72 17.56 27.41 7.15
C LEU A 72 17.29 27.84 8.59
N THR A 73 17.64 27.02 9.61
CA THR A 73 17.27 27.26 11.01
C THR A 73 17.65 28.66 11.50
N PHE A 74 18.81 29.18 11.11
CA PHE A 74 19.31 30.49 11.59
C PHE A 74 19.06 31.63 10.59
N TRP A 75 18.53 31.33 9.38
CA TRP A 75 18.50 32.31 8.29
C TRP A 75 17.09 32.63 7.78
N SER A 76 16.10 31.84 8.17
CA SER A 76 14.77 31.92 7.58
C SER A 76 13.63 31.64 8.57
N TRP A 77 12.59 32.46 8.51
CA TRP A 77 11.33 32.24 9.21
C TRP A 77 10.58 30.99 8.72
N LEU A 78 10.97 30.43 7.58
CA LEU A 78 10.40 29.17 7.04
C LEU A 78 10.87 27.92 7.80
N ALA A 79 11.96 28.00 8.56
CA ALA A 79 12.51 26.84 9.26
C ALA A 79 11.50 26.12 10.18
N PRO A 80 10.70 26.81 11.03
CA PRO A 80 9.68 26.14 11.84
C PRO A 80 8.65 25.38 11.04
N LEU A 81 8.22 25.90 9.87
CA LEU A 81 7.29 25.22 8.97
C LEU A 81 7.91 23.95 8.38
N LEU A 82 9.18 24.01 7.96
CA LEU A 82 9.91 22.83 7.46
C LEU A 82 10.07 21.76 8.53
N TRP A 83 10.35 22.14 9.77
CA TRP A 83 10.38 21.20 10.89
C TRP A 83 9.02 20.54 11.12
N LEU A 84 7.93 21.29 11.08
CA LEU A 84 6.58 20.75 11.23
C LEU A 84 6.25 19.77 10.10
N ILE A 85 6.55 20.10 8.85
CA ILE A 85 6.37 19.23 7.69
C ILE A 85 7.19 17.94 7.86
N SER A 86 8.46 18.07 8.26
CA SER A 86 9.35 16.93 8.48
C SER A 86 8.78 15.97 9.53
N VAL A 87 8.44 16.49 10.70
CA VAL A 87 7.88 15.67 11.80
C VAL A 87 6.58 15.01 11.36
N GLY A 88 5.66 15.76 10.74
CA GLY A 88 4.38 15.22 10.25
C GLY A 88 4.56 14.12 9.20
N ALA A 89 5.42 14.35 8.21
CA ALA A 89 5.65 13.37 7.14
C ALA A 89 6.37 12.11 7.64
N LEU A 90 7.38 12.25 8.50
CA LEU A 90 8.08 11.09 9.08
C LEU A 90 7.21 10.33 10.08
N ALA A 91 6.37 11.02 10.86
CA ALA A 91 5.38 10.38 11.72
C ALA A 91 4.38 9.58 10.88
N LEU A 92 3.83 10.17 9.80
CA LEU A 92 2.92 9.46 8.89
C LEU A 92 3.62 8.26 8.23
N TYR A 93 4.87 8.40 7.80
CA TYR A 93 5.68 7.29 7.29
C TYR A 93 5.74 6.14 8.32
N GLY A 94 6.10 6.44 9.58
CA GLY A 94 6.17 5.44 10.65
C GLY A 94 4.84 4.75 10.93
N LEU A 95 3.73 5.49 10.80
CA LEU A 95 2.38 4.96 11.01
C LEU A 95 1.88 4.06 9.87
N VAL A 96 2.38 4.19 8.65
CA VAL A 96 1.94 3.40 7.49
C VAL A 96 2.94 2.31 7.07
N VAL A 97 4.18 2.37 7.51
CA VAL A 97 5.19 1.36 7.18
C VAL A 97 4.85 0.01 7.82
N GLY A 98 5.08 -1.08 7.09
CA GLY A 98 4.85 -2.45 7.59
C GLY A 98 3.43 -2.99 7.42
N TYR A 99 2.46 -2.20 6.96
CA TYR A 99 1.06 -2.62 6.82
C TYR A 99 0.66 -2.85 5.36
N GLY A 100 -0.32 -3.76 5.15
CA GLY A 100 -1.04 -3.90 3.88
C GLY A 100 -0.28 -4.65 2.79
N MET A 101 0.72 -5.47 3.10
CA MET A 101 1.48 -6.21 2.08
C MET A 101 0.60 -7.19 1.31
N ARG A 102 -0.19 -8.03 1.99
CA ARG A 102 -1.07 -9.02 1.34
C ARG A 102 -2.14 -8.34 0.50
N ALA A 103 -2.76 -7.30 1.06
CA ALA A 103 -3.75 -6.51 0.35
C ALA A 103 -3.16 -5.82 -0.89
N ALA A 104 -1.92 -5.30 -0.81
CA ALA A 104 -1.24 -4.68 -1.94
C ALA A 104 -0.94 -5.70 -3.06
N ILE A 105 -0.40 -6.89 -2.73
CA ILE A 105 -0.17 -7.96 -3.71
C ILE A 105 -1.46 -8.34 -4.42
N LEU A 106 -2.55 -8.52 -3.67
CA LEU A 106 -3.86 -8.84 -4.24
C LEU A 106 -4.36 -7.72 -5.16
N HIS A 107 -4.23 -6.46 -4.75
CA HIS A 107 -4.65 -5.30 -5.54
C HIS A 107 -3.84 -5.16 -6.83
N ASP A 108 -2.51 -5.29 -6.76
CA ASP A 108 -1.62 -5.20 -7.92
C ASP A 108 -1.95 -6.30 -8.94
N TRP A 109 -2.27 -7.53 -8.46
CA TRP A 109 -2.71 -8.61 -9.33
C TRP A 109 -4.07 -8.31 -9.99
N LEU A 110 -5.07 -7.82 -9.24
CA LEU A 110 -6.37 -7.45 -9.80
C LEU A 110 -6.25 -6.34 -10.84
N TYR A 111 -5.37 -5.39 -10.60
CA TYR A 111 -5.07 -4.31 -11.55
C TYR A 111 -4.42 -4.84 -12.82
N SER A 112 -3.44 -5.76 -12.73
CA SER A 112 -2.80 -6.36 -13.91
C SER A 112 -3.76 -7.19 -14.75
N GLN A 113 -4.74 -7.86 -14.12
CA GLN A 113 -5.73 -8.64 -14.87
C GLN A 113 -6.75 -7.78 -15.62
N GLY A 114 -7.10 -6.59 -15.11
CA GLY A 114 -8.09 -5.71 -15.73
C GLY A 114 -9.51 -6.29 -15.85
N GLN A 115 -9.79 -7.43 -15.21
CA GLN A 115 -11.08 -8.14 -15.35
C GLN A 115 -12.21 -7.50 -14.55
N LEU A 116 -11.89 -6.91 -13.40
CA LEU A 116 -12.86 -6.22 -12.54
C LEU A 116 -12.77 -4.71 -12.78
N PRO A 117 -13.89 -3.97 -12.78
CA PRO A 117 -13.83 -2.51 -12.82
C PRO A 117 -12.93 -1.95 -11.74
N ARG A 118 -12.10 -0.94 -12.06
CA ARG A 118 -11.16 -0.32 -11.14
C ARG A 118 -11.75 0.00 -9.76
N ARG A 119 -13.02 0.52 -9.75
CA ARG A 119 -13.72 0.82 -8.49
C ARG A 119 -13.90 -0.42 -7.60
N GLN A 120 -14.12 -1.58 -8.21
CA GLN A 120 -14.28 -2.84 -7.46
C GLN A 120 -12.94 -3.33 -6.94
N CYS A 121 -11.85 -3.22 -7.71
CA CYS A 121 -10.50 -3.53 -7.25
C CYS A 121 -10.13 -2.68 -6.04
N ASP A 122 -10.36 -1.35 -6.10
CA ASP A 122 -10.06 -0.44 -4.99
C ASP A 122 -10.93 -0.70 -3.76
N ALA A 123 -12.21 -1.05 -3.93
CA ALA A 123 -13.10 -1.40 -2.83
C ALA A 123 -12.68 -2.73 -2.18
N LEU A 124 -12.26 -3.71 -3.00
CA LEU A 124 -11.71 -4.97 -2.50
C LEU A 124 -10.41 -4.74 -1.73
N PHE A 125 -9.52 -3.90 -2.23
CA PHE A 125 -8.29 -3.50 -1.53
C PHE A 125 -8.58 -2.95 -0.13
N TYR A 126 -9.53 -2.03 -0.01
CA TYR A 126 -9.95 -1.50 1.30
C TYR A 126 -10.42 -2.62 2.24
N ARG A 127 -11.26 -3.54 1.76
CA ARG A 127 -11.74 -4.68 2.56
C ARG A 127 -10.63 -5.64 2.93
N ALA A 128 -9.70 -5.89 2.02
CA ALA A 128 -8.52 -6.73 2.27
C ALA A 128 -7.60 -6.12 3.33
N LEU A 129 -7.41 -4.79 3.31
CA LEU A 129 -6.67 -4.07 4.35
C LEU A 129 -7.34 -4.20 5.72
N THR A 130 -8.62 -3.86 5.81
CA THR A 130 -9.32 -3.79 7.11
C THR A 130 -9.64 -5.16 7.68
N ARG A 131 -10.25 -6.04 6.89
CA ARG A 131 -10.70 -7.36 7.35
C ARG A 131 -9.61 -8.42 7.24
N GLY A 132 -8.83 -8.37 6.15
CA GLY A 132 -7.76 -9.34 5.86
C GLY A 132 -6.51 -9.10 6.68
N ASP A 133 -5.92 -7.91 6.55
CA ASP A 133 -4.67 -7.54 7.23
C ASP A 133 -4.87 -6.94 8.62
N GLY A 134 -6.12 -6.67 9.03
CA GLY A 134 -6.41 -6.05 10.34
C GLY A 134 -5.89 -4.61 10.45
N THR A 135 -5.73 -3.93 9.31
CA THR A 135 -5.32 -2.53 9.28
C THR A 135 -6.44 -1.64 9.82
N ALA A 136 -6.11 -0.72 10.71
CA ALA A 136 -7.08 0.25 11.25
C ALA A 136 -7.73 1.06 10.12
N ASP A 137 -9.04 1.37 10.25
CA ASP A 137 -9.85 2.00 9.19
C ASP A 137 -9.24 3.30 8.68
N TRP A 138 -8.78 4.19 9.56
CA TRP A 138 -8.18 5.46 9.15
C TRP A 138 -6.94 5.26 8.26
N ARG A 139 -6.12 4.24 8.55
CA ARG A 139 -4.93 3.90 7.78
C ARG A 139 -5.31 3.28 6.44
N ALA A 140 -6.31 2.40 6.44
CA ALA A 140 -6.86 1.80 5.21
C ALA A 140 -7.45 2.87 4.27
N VAL A 141 -8.14 3.89 4.83
CA VAL A 141 -8.64 5.05 4.06
C VAL A 141 -7.49 5.80 3.39
N ILE A 142 -6.38 6.05 4.08
CA ILE A 142 -5.21 6.74 3.50
C ILE A 142 -4.64 5.95 2.31
N PHE A 143 -4.44 4.63 2.45
CA PHE A 143 -3.99 3.78 1.35
C PHE A 143 -4.99 3.75 0.20
N TRP A 144 -6.28 3.59 0.51
CA TRP A 144 -7.35 3.59 -0.49
C TRP A 144 -7.42 4.91 -1.26
N LEU A 145 -7.31 6.05 -0.61
CA LEU A 145 -7.22 7.37 -1.26
C LEU A 145 -6.01 7.43 -2.19
N GLY A 146 -4.85 6.90 -1.77
CA GLY A 146 -3.66 6.83 -2.60
C GLY A 146 -3.90 6.10 -3.92
N VAL A 147 -4.52 4.91 -3.90
CA VAL A 147 -4.82 4.15 -5.12
C VAL A 147 -5.95 4.78 -5.94
N ARG A 148 -6.93 5.43 -5.30
CA ARG A 148 -8.00 6.17 -6.01
C ARG A 148 -7.46 7.34 -6.82
N LEU A 149 -6.53 8.10 -6.26
CA LEU A 149 -5.95 9.29 -6.89
C LEU A 149 -4.84 8.95 -7.88
N GLY A 150 -3.95 8.03 -7.51
CA GLY A 150 -2.74 7.70 -8.30
C GLY A 150 -2.81 6.43 -9.13
N GLY A 151 -3.78 5.54 -8.93
CA GLY A 151 -3.79 4.21 -9.53
C GLY A 151 -4.28 4.13 -11.00
N ALA A 152 -4.83 5.21 -11.55
CA ALA A 152 -5.40 5.17 -12.92
C ALA A 152 -4.40 4.72 -14.01
N PRO A 153 -3.15 5.20 -14.04
CA PRO A 153 -2.17 4.78 -15.06
C PRO A 153 -1.73 3.31 -14.95
N HIS A 154 -1.91 2.70 -13.78
CA HIS A 154 -1.47 1.32 -13.50
C HIS A 154 -2.56 0.28 -13.73
N TYR A 155 -3.81 0.70 -13.96
CA TYR A 155 -4.92 -0.21 -14.19
C TYR A 155 -4.94 -0.72 -15.62
N GLY A 156 -4.87 -2.07 -15.78
CA GLY A 156 -4.82 -2.71 -17.10
C GLY A 156 -3.51 -2.51 -17.85
N ALA A 157 -2.47 -1.97 -17.22
CA ALA A 157 -1.14 -1.89 -17.79
C ALA A 157 -0.46 -3.26 -17.62
N VAL A 158 -0.47 -4.06 -18.68
CA VAL A 158 0.29 -5.31 -18.83
C VAL A 158 1.49 -5.03 -19.71
#